data_7c04766bd66c16dced39e5e4ba9c3050
#
_entry.id   7c04766bd66c16dced39e5e4ba9c3050
#
_cell.length_a   1.000
_cell.length_b   1.000
_cell.length_c   1.000
_cell.angle_alpha   90.00
_cell.angle_beta   90.00
_cell.angle_gamma   90.00
#
_symmetry.space_group_name_H-M   'P 1'
#
loop_
_entity.id
_entity.type
_entity.pdbx_description
1 polymer ?
#
loop_
_entity_poly.entity_id
_entity_poly.type
_entity_poly.pdbx_seq_one_letter_code
_entity_poly.pdbx_strand_id
1 'polypeptide(L)'
;MPKRFVVAASEFPALPPFAADFELAEALTVAAQQLHDTLTPHNTMRTAVRLAVHLLPAADHAGISVIERSQHRRTVAWTDEVVRSAESQHTGREQAPYWENLWTAPVVHLEDSEADDSGAALSELGLRSALALRLRADRRRLTVLTAYSRKPRAFDEASTRLGRLFTAHVSLALDSATVREQLTEAMRTRDLIGQATGILMERMDIDAAEAFESLVKASQRENIKLRDLARRIVDANNAT
;
A
#
# COMPACT_ATOMS: atom_id res chain seq x y z
N MET A 1 35.21 28.71 -3.28
CA MET A 1 34.92 28.02 -4.55
C MET A 1 34.22 26.70 -4.23
N PRO A 2 32.98 26.46 -4.65
CA PRO A 2 32.30 25.20 -4.38
C PRO A 2 32.91 24.08 -5.25
N LYS A 3 33.30 22.96 -4.64
CA LYS A 3 33.76 21.77 -5.34
C LYS A 3 32.59 21.19 -6.14
N ARG A 4 32.66 21.22 -7.46
CA ARG A 4 31.78 20.46 -8.33
C ARG A 4 32.08 18.98 -8.16
N PHE A 5 31.15 18.22 -7.63
CA PHE A 5 31.17 16.77 -7.72
C PHE A 5 30.86 16.38 -9.17
N VAL A 6 31.88 15.92 -9.88
CA VAL A 6 31.70 15.27 -11.19
C VAL A 6 31.55 13.77 -10.88
N VAL A 7 30.33 13.28 -10.97
CA VAL A 7 30.07 11.82 -10.92
C VAL A 7 30.51 11.24 -12.25
N ALA A 8 31.43 10.29 -12.23
CA ALA A 8 31.91 9.64 -13.43
C ALA A 8 30.78 8.84 -14.10
N ALA A 9 30.62 9.01 -15.41
CA ALA A 9 29.55 8.36 -16.21
C ALA A 9 29.62 6.81 -16.24
N SER A 10 30.66 6.21 -15.66
CA SER A 10 30.89 4.76 -15.62
C SER A 10 30.20 4.04 -14.45
N GLU A 11 29.53 4.77 -13.53
CA GLU A 11 28.89 4.16 -12.34
C GLU A 11 27.41 3.80 -12.55
N PHE A 12 26.82 4.15 -13.68
CA PHE A 12 25.45 3.77 -13.99
C PHE A 12 25.42 2.57 -14.94
N PRO A 13 24.63 1.51 -14.62
CA PRO A 13 24.42 0.44 -15.59
C PRO A 13 23.85 1.06 -16.87
N ALA A 14 24.34 0.60 -18.03
CA ALA A 14 23.88 1.06 -19.33
C ALA A 14 22.35 0.88 -19.41
N LEU A 15 21.62 1.99 -19.53
CA LEU A 15 20.19 1.93 -19.78
C LEU A 15 19.96 1.30 -21.16
N PRO A 16 19.02 0.36 -21.30
CA PRO A 16 18.69 -0.20 -22.61
C PRO A 16 18.27 0.92 -23.56
N PRO A 17 18.58 0.79 -24.88
CA PRO A 17 18.19 1.80 -25.85
C PRO A 17 16.66 1.97 -25.84
N PHE A 18 16.18 3.17 -25.56
CA PHE A 18 14.77 3.53 -25.66
C PHE A 18 14.41 3.65 -27.14
N ALA A 19 13.94 2.56 -27.73
CA ALA A 19 13.29 2.58 -29.02
C ALA A 19 11.82 2.24 -28.82
N ALA A 20 10.98 3.19 -29.15
CA ALA A 20 9.52 3.10 -29.29
C ALA A 20 8.76 2.68 -28.02
N ASP A 21 8.33 3.65 -27.28
CA ASP A 21 6.99 3.84 -26.71
C ASP A 21 7.00 5.09 -25.82
N PHE A 22 7.21 6.22 -26.48
CA PHE A 22 7.21 7.52 -25.79
C PHE A 22 5.87 7.76 -25.07
N GLU A 23 4.76 7.33 -25.68
CA GLU A 23 3.42 7.42 -25.10
C GLU A 23 3.29 6.59 -23.81
N LEU A 24 3.90 5.41 -23.76
CA LEU A 24 3.88 4.56 -22.57
C LEU A 24 4.72 5.16 -21.45
N ALA A 25 5.89 5.71 -21.77
CA ALA A 25 6.75 6.38 -20.79
C ALA A 25 6.06 7.63 -20.21
N GLU A 26 5.37 8.39 -21.06
CA GLU A 26 4.58 9.55 -20.64
C GLU A 26 3.42 9.13 -19.73
N ALA A 27 2.66 8.10 -20.10
CA ALA A 27 1.56 7.57 -19.29
C ALA A 27 2.04 7.08 -17.91
N LEU A 28 3.18 6.36 -17.86
CA LEU A 28 3.78 5.93 -16.60
C LEU A 28 4.27 7.11 -15.75
N THR A 29 4.81 8.15 -16.38
CA THR A 29 5.26 9.36 -15.69
C THR A 29 4.08 10.09 -15.04
N VAL A 30 2.99 10.28 -15.79
CA VAL A 30 1.76 10.89 -15.27
C VAL A 30 1.18 10.04 -14.13
N ALA A 31 1.15 8.72 -14.29
CA ALA A 31 0.69 7.82 -13.23
C ALA A 31 1.57 7.90 -11.98
N ALA A 32 2.89 7.95 -12.12
CA ALA A 32 3.83 8.09 -11.01
C ALA A 32 3.61 9.42 -10.26
N GLN A 33 3.38 10.52 -10.97
CA GLN A 33 3.04 11.82 -10.36
C GLN A 33 1.74 11.73 -9.56
N GLN A 34 0.66 11.19 -10.14
CA GLN A 34 -0.62 11.04 -9.45
C GLN A 34 -0.52 10.16 -8.19
N LEU A 35 0.30 9.12 -8.22
CA LEU A 35 0.58 8.29 -7.05
C LEU A 35 1.36 9.05 -5.98
N HIS A 36 2.36 9.84 -6.39
CA HIS A 36 3.21 10.62 -5.48
C HIS A 36 2.42 11.73 -4.75
N ASP A 37 1.44 12.32 -5.40
CA ASP A 37 0.57 13.38 -4.84
C ASP A 37 -0.38 12.86 -3.75
N THR A 38 -0.51 11.54 -3.60
CA THR A 38 -1.32 10.96 -2.55
C THR A 38 -0.65 11.09 -1.18
N LEU A 39 -1.41 11.46 -0.16
CA LEU A 39 -0.89 11.73 1.17
C LEU A 39 -0.95 10.54 2.13
N THR A 40 -1.80 9.56 1.84
CA THR A 40 -2.01 8.40 2.71
C THR A 40 -1.91 7.10 1.93
N PRO A 41 -1.45 5.99 2.54
CA PRO A 41 -1.38 4.68 1.90
C PRO A 41 -2.73 4.23 1.30
N HIS A 42 -3.82 4.55 1.99
CA HIS A 42 -5.18 4.23 1.52
C HIS A 42 -5.49 4.94 0.19
N ASN A 43 -5.21 6.25 0.10
CA ASN A 43 -5.43 7.01 -1.13
C ASN A 43 -4.50 6.54 -2.25
N THR A 44 -3.24 6.20 -1.94
CA THR A 44 -2.30 5.62 -2.91
C THR A 44 -2.86 4.33 -3.52
N MET A 45 -3.35 3.41 -2.69
CA MET A 45 -3.93 2.16 -3.17
C MET A 45 -5.20 2.38 -4.02
N ARG A 46 -6.07 3.30 -3.64
CA ARG A 46 -7.27 3.66 -4.43
C ARG A 46 -6.91 4.28 -5.79
N THR A 47 -5.89 5.12 -5.83
CA THR A 47 -5.39 5.71 -7.07
C THR A 47 -4.73 4.63 -7.93
N ALA A 48 -3.95 3.72 -7.34
CA ALA A 48 -3.28 2.65 -8.04
C ALA A 48 -4.25 1.70 -8.76
N VAL A 49 -5.37 1.29 -8.15
CA VAL A 49 -6.33 0.40 -8.82
C VAL A 49 -7.02 1.08 -10.02
N ARG A 50 -7.30 2.38 -9.94
CA ARG A 50 -7.87 3.12 -11.07
C ARG A 50 -6.87 3.27 -12.21
N LEU A 51 -5.61 3.61 -11.88
CA LEU A 51 -4.54 3.73 -12.87
C LEU A 51 -4.19 2.37 -13.50
N ALA A 52 -4.28 1.26 -12.76
CA ALA A 52 -4.05 -0.07 -13.31
C ALA A 52 -4.99 -0.39 -14.48
N VAL A 53 -6.28 -0.09 -14.35
CA VAL A 53 -7.27 -0.27 -15.43
C VAL A 53 -6.99 0.66 -16.62
N HIS A 54 -6.47 1.86 -16.38
CA HIS A 54 -6.13 2.80 -17.46
C HIS A 54 -4.86 2.41 -18.21
N LEU A 55 -3.85 1.92 -17.48
CA LEU A 55 -2.55 1.58 -18.05
C LEU A 55 -2.51 0.18 -18.69
N LEU A 56 -3.32 -0.75 -18.21
CA LEU A 56 -3.39 -2.12 -18.75
C LEU A 56 -4.60 -2.24 -19.67
N PRO A 57 -4.44 -2.15 -21.01
CA PRO A 57 -5.57 -2.03 -21.93
C PRO A 57 -6.55 -3.19 -21.89
N ALA A 58 -6.10 -4.36 -21.43
CA ALA A 58 -6.93 -5.56 -21.30
C ALA A 58 -7.65 -5.67 -19.94
N ALA A 59 -7.36 -4.77 -18.99
CA ALA A 59 -7.95 -4.81 -17.66
C ALA A 59 -9.33 -4.14 -17.64
N ASP A 60 -10.36 -4.89 -17.28
CA ASP A 60 -11.70 -4.36 -17.02
C ASP A 60 -11.83 -3.87 -15.58
N HIS A 61 -11.17 -4.54 -14.64
CA HIS A 61 -11.21 -4.26 -13.21
C HIS A 61 -9.86 -4.46 -12.56
N ALA A 62 -9.65 -3.85 -11.39
CA ALA A 62 -8.45 -4.05 -10.59
C ALA A 62 -8.73 -3.98 -9.09
N GLY A 63 -7.92 -4.70 -8.30
CA GLY A 63 -7.98 -4.71 -6.85
C GLY A 63 -6.61 -4.80 -6.21
N ILE A 64 -6.52 -4.31 -4.96
CA ILE A 64 -5.36 -4.54 -4.11
C ILE A 64 -5.82 -5.29 -2.86
N SER A 65 -5.13 -6.40 -2.58
CA SER A 65 -5.37 -7.23 -1.40
C SER A 65 -4.13 -7.36 -0.56
N VAL A 66 -4.34 -7.48 0.74
CA VAL A 66 -3.35 -7.93 1.72
C VAL A 66 -3.69 -9.37 2.10
N ILE A 67 -2.71 -10.25 1.95
CA ILE A 67 -2.82 -11.69 2.19
C ILE A 67 -1.85 -12.04 3.32
N GLU A 68 -2.34 -12.70 4.36
CA GLU A 68 -1.52 -13.19 5.45
C GLU A 68 -1.10 -14.65 5.21
N ARG A 69 -0.03 -15.09 5.87
CA ARG A 69 0.41 -16.50 5.83
C ARG A 69 -0.66 -17.49 6.33
N SER A 70 -1.57 -17.03 7.18
CA SER A 70 -2.77 -17.76 7.62
C SER A 70 -3.83 -17.91 6.51
N GLN A 71 -3.53 -17.48 5.30
CA GLN A 71 -4.44 -17.40 4.14
C GLN A 71 -5.63 -16.45 4.32
N HIS A 72 -5.61 -15.63 5.36
CA HIS A 72 -6.59 -14.57 5.49
C HIS A 72 -6.29 -13.47 4.45
N ARG A 73 -7.24 -13.26 3.53
CA ARG A 73 -7.17 -12.25 2.48
C ARG A 73 -8.13 -11.11 2.79
N ARG A 74 -7.65 -9.89 2.68
CA ARG A 74 -8.47 -8.68 2.83
C ARG A 74 -8.23 -7.74 1.67
N THR A 75 -9.27 -7.48 0.88
CA THR A 75 -9.25 -6.45 -0.16
C THR A 75 -9.24 -5.08 0.48
N VAL A 76 -8.30 -4.24 0.09
CA VAL A 76 -8.06 -2.91 0.67
C VAL A 76 -8.37 -1.76 -0.29
N ALA A 77 -8.36 -2.04 -1.60
CA ALA A 77 -8.80 -1.11 -2.65
C ALA A 77 -9.30 -1.90 -3.85
N TRP A 78 -10.32 -1.39 -4.54
CA TRP A 78 -10.93 -2.03 -5.70
C TRP A 78 -11.59 -0.99 -6.62
N THR A 79 -11.74 -1.33 -7.88
CA THR A 79 -12.43 -0.48 -8.86
C THR A 79 -13.94 -0.71 -8.88
N ASP A 80 -14.38 -1.94 -8.59
CA ASP A 80 -15.77 -2.37 -8.69
C ASP A 80 -16.07 -3.48 -7.66
N GLU A 81 -17.34 -3.59 -7.22
CA GLU A 81 -17.78 -4.60 -6.24
C GLU A 81 -17.57 -6.04 -6.72
N VAL A 82 -17.53 -6.29 -8.04
CA VAL A 82 -17.22 -7.61 -8.58
C VAL A 82 -15.83 -8.08 -8.13
N VAL A 83 -14.86 -7.19 -8.04
CA VAL A 83 -13.50 -7.49 -7.54
C VAL A 83 -13.55 -7.91 -6.08
N ARG A 84 -14.26 -7.15 -5.24
CA ARG A 84 -14.40 -7.46 -3.82
C ARG A 84 -15.07 -8.82 -3.61
N SER A 85 -16.11 -9.11 -4.38
CA SER A 85 -16.78 -10.39 -4.37
C SER A 85 -15.86 -11.52 -4.79
N ALA A 86 -15.12 -11.35 -5.90
CA ALA A 86 -14.16 -12.32 -6.41
C ALA A 86 -13.07 -12.65 -5.38
N GLU A 87 -12.56 -11.64 -4.71
CA GLU A 87 -11.48 -11.79 -3.73
C GLU A 87 -11.95 -12.38 -2.39
N SER A 88 -13.21 -12.18 -2.01
CA SER A 88 -13.79 -12.74 -0.79
C SER A 88 -14.16 -14.23 -0.90
N GLN A 89 -14.50 -14.71 -2.10
CA GLN A 89 -14.93 -16.10 -2.33
C GLN A 89 -13.81 -17.14 -2.27
N HIS A 90 -12.55 -16.72 -2.28
CA HIS A 90 -11.39 -17.63 -2.22
C HIS A 90 -11.12 -18.22 -0.82
N THR A 91 -11.86 -17.80 0.21
CA THR A 91 -11.74 -18.34 1.57
C THR A 91 -12.52 -19.64 1.68
N GLY A 92 -11.82 -20.76 1.83
CA GLY A 92 -12.43 -22.07 2.18
C GLY A 92 -12.51 -23.12 1.08
N ARG A 93 -11.91 -22.91 -0.11
CA ARG A 93 -11.82 -23.96 -1.14
C ARG A 93 -10.61 -24.87 -0.92
N GLU A 94 -10.75 -26.17 -1.23
CA GLU A 94 -9.69 -27.18 -1.07
C GLU A 94 -8.46 -26.95 -1.98
N GLN A 95 -8.61 -26.18 -3.07
CA GLN A 95 -7.53 -25.93 -4.02
C GLN A 95 -6.79 -24.62 -3.70
N ALA A 96 -5.48 -24.67 -3.83
CA ALA A 96 -4.62 -23.50 -3.69
C ALA A 96 -5.03 -22.41 -4.70
N PRO A 97 -5.30 -21.18 -4.26
CA PRO A 97 -5.69 -20.10 -5.16
C PRO A 97 -4.52 -19.71 -6.06
N TYR A 98 -4.82 -19.27 -7.30
CA TYR A 98 -3.81 -18.90 -8.30
C TYR A 98 -2.75 -17.91 -7.78
N TRP A 99 -3.10 -17.04 -6.84
CA TRP A 99 -2.19 -16.03 -6.28
C TRP A 99 -1.20 -16.59 -5.23
N GLU A 100 -1.32 -17.84 -4.80
CA GLU A 100 -0.44 -18.41 -3.77
C GLU A 100 1.03 -18.39 -4.20
N ASN A 101 1.29 -18.58 -5.48
CA ASN A 101 2.63 -18.52 -6.06
C ASN A 101 3.31 -17.14 -5.92
N LEU A 102 2.56 -16.07 -5.60
CA LEU A 102 3.14 -14.75 -5.38
C LEU A 102 4.03 -14.64 -4.13
N TRP A 103 4.02 -15.64 -3.26
CA TRP A 103 5.00 -15.70 -2.18
C TRP A 103 6.43 -15.93 -2.70
N THR A 104 6.57 -16.62 -3.81
CA THR A 104 7.86 -16.96 -4.43
C THR A 104 8.13 -16.21 -5.74
N ALA A 105 7.10 -15.99 -6.55
CA ALA A 105 7.17 -15.29 -7.82
C ALA A 105 6.64 -13.84 -7.72
N PRO A 106 7.21 -12.88 -8.45
CA PRO A 106 6.71 -11.50 -8.45
C PRO A 106 5.43 -11.29 -9.26
N VAL A 107 5.12 -12.23 -10.16
CA VAL A 107 3.97 -12.17 -11.08
C VAL A 107 3.34 -13.55 -11.21
N VAL A 108 2.03 -13.60 -11.26
CA VAL A 108 1.24 -14.79 -11.55
C VAL A 108 0.15 -14.46 -12.55
N HIS A 109 -0.03 -15.32 -13.52
CA HIS A 109 -1.10 -15.27 -14.51
C HIS A 109 -2.13 -16.34 -14.22
N LEU A 110 -3.40 -15.98 -14.30
CA LEU A 110 -4.51 -16.88 -14.56
C LEU A 110 -4.96 -16.63 -16.01
N GLU A 111 -4.67 -17.57 -16.88
CA GLU A 111 -4.95 -17.39 -18.31
C GLU A 111 -6.45 -17.54 -18.64
N ASP A 112 -7.10 -18.53 -18.06
CA ASP A 112 -8.54 -18.76 -18.25
C ASP A 112 -9.15 -19.43 -17.02
N SER A 113 -10.02 -18.71 -16.33
CA SER A 113 -10.70 -19.17 -15.11
C SER A 113 -11.69 -20.32 -15.31
N GLU A 114 -12.13 -20.58 -16.54
CA GLU A 114 -12.96 -21.73 -16.86
C GLU A 114 -12.16 -23.00 -17.14
N ALA A 115 -10.89 -22.84 -17.48
CA ALA A 115 -9.98 -23.95 -17.75
C ALA A 115 -9.11 -24.30 -16.55
N ASP A 116 -9.10 -23.47 -15.50
CA ASP A 116 -8.26 -23.61 -14.32
C ASP A 116 -9.12 -23.55 -13.05
N ASP A 117 -9.20 -24.65 -12.33
CA ASP A 117 -9.99 -24.78 -11.10
C ASP A 117 -9.58 -23.77 -10.01
N SER A 118 -8.31 -23.33 -10.01
CA SER A 118 -7.85 -22.25 -9.11
C SER A 118 -8.54 -20.91 -9.35
N GLY A 119 -9.16 -20.74 -10.53
CA GLY A 119 -9.91 -19.56 -10.96
C GLY A 119 -11.43 -19.69 -10.88
N ALA A 120 -11.98 -20.80 -10.42
CA ALA A 120 -13.42 -21.06 -10.47
C ALA A 120 -14.30 -19.96 -9.86
N ALA A 121 -13.86 -19.32 -8.76
CA ALA A 121 -14.57 -18.19 -8.17
C ALA A 121 -14.62 -16.94 -9.07
N LEU A 122 -13.64 -16.75 -9.94
CA LEU A 122 -13.60 -15.66 -10.91
C LEU A 122 -14.56 -15.93 -12.07
N SER A 123 -14.59 -17.19 -12.53
CA SER A 123 -15.47 -17.64 -13.59
C SER A 123 -16.96 -17.41 -13.27
N GLU A 124 -17.38 -17.70 -12.03
CA GLU A 124 -18.73 -17.45 -11.54
C GLU A 124 -19.16 -15.97 -11.63
N LEU A 125 -18.20 -15.06 -11.62
CA LEU A 125 -18.39 -13.61 -11.71
C LEU A 125 -18.13 -13.05 -13.13
N GLY A 126 -17.90 -13.93 -14.09
CA GLY A 126 -17.60 -13.54 -15.48
C GLY A 126 -16.20 -12.93 -15.68
N LEU A 127 -15.26 -13.16 -14.75
CA LEU A 127 -13.86 -12.75 -14.87
C LEU A 127 -13.04 -13.92 -15.40
N ARG A 128 -12.57 -13.82 -16.66
CA ARG A 128 -11.95 -14.93 -17.38
C ARG A 128 -10.44 -15.04 -17.21
N SER A 129 -9.74 -13.93 -17.01
CA SER A 129 -8.30 -13.95 -16.78
C SER A 129 -7.87 -12.92 -15.74
N ALA A 130 -6.71 -13.16 -15.12
CA ALA A 130 -6.15 -12.26 -14.13
C ALA A 130 -4.61 -12.17 -14.25
N LEU A 131 -4.10 -10.96 -14.02
CA LEU A 131 -2.68 -10.66 -13.86
C LEU A 131 -2.45 -10.18 -12.43
N ALA A 132 -1.85 -11.02 -11.60
CA ALA A 132 -1.54 -10.71 -10.22
C ALA A 132 -0.06 -10.32 -10.08
N LEU A 133 0.17 -9.17 -9.48
CA LEU A 133 1.47 -8.51 -9.36
C LEU A 133 1.77 -8.22 -7.90
N ARG A 134 2.90 -8.71 -7.41
CA ARG A 134 3.34 -8.48 -6.05
C ARG A 134 3.82 -7.04 -5.88
N LEU A 135 3.15 -6.27 -5.02
CA LEU A 135 3.59 -4.94 -4.60
C LEU A 135 4.63 -5.03 -3.48
N ARG A 136 4.34 -5.83 -2.46
CA ARG A 136 5.21 -6.00 -1.29
C ARG A 136 5.05 -7.39 -0.72
N ALA A 137 6.14 -7.96 -0.20
CA ALA A 137 6.10 -9.19 0.57
C ALA A 137 7.04 -9.08 1.77
N ASP A 138 6.58 -9.50 2.94
CA ASP A 138 7.40 -9.77 4.12
C ASP A 138 7.17 -11.21 4.59
N ARG A 139 7.71 -11.57 5.76
CA ARG A 139 7.58 -12.94 6.29
C ARG A 139 6.14 -13.36 6.59
N ARG A 140 5.22 -12.40 6.80
CA ARG A 140 3.85 -12.66 7.26
C ARG A 140 2.78 -12.18 6.30
N ARG A 141 3.09 -11.16 5.47
CA ARG A 141 2.12 -10.45 4.64
C ARG A 141 2.61 -10.30 3.22
N LEU A 142 1.66 -10.41 2.31
CA LEU A 142 1.82 -10.20 0.89
C LEU A 142 0.80 -9.14 0.46
N THR A 143 1.25 -8.08 -0.20
CA THR A 143 0.37 -7.09 -0.82
C THR A 143 0.42 -7.28 -2.33
N VAL A 144 -0.74 -7.44 -2.94
CA VAL A 144 -0.91 -7.81 -4.34
C VAL A 144 -1.81 -6.81 -5.04
N LEU A 145 -1.40 -6.35 -6.21
CA LEU A 145 -2.27 -5.71 -7.20
C LEU A 145 -2.70 -6.78 -8.20
N THR A 146 -3.99 -6.94 -8.40
CA THR A 146 -4.53 -7.84 -9.42
C THR A 146 -5.37 -7.06 -10.43
N ALA A 147 -5.05 -7.21 -11.71
CA ALA A 147 -5.87 -6.75 -12.81
C ALA A 147 -6.69 -7.95 -13.32
N TYR A 148 -7.96 -7.72 -13.62
CA TYR A 148 -8.92 -8.74 -14.07
C TYR A 148 -9.48 -8.37 -15.43
N SER A 149 -9.70 -9.38 -16.27
CA SER A 149 -10.36 -9.23 -17.56
C SER A 149 -11.51 -10.22 -17.74
N ARG A 150 -12.54 -9.78 -18.46
CA ARG A 150 -13.65 -10.62 -18.90
C ARG A 150 -13.31 -11.49 -20.11
N LYS A 151 -12.12 -11.31 -20.67
CA LYS A 151 -11.61 -12.11 -21.79
C LYS A 151 -10.57 -13.12 -21.26
N PRO A 152 -10.55 -14.36 -21.77
CA PRO A 152 -9.47 -15.28 -21.47
C PRO A 152 -8.17 -14.81 -22.14
N ARG A 153 -7.03 -15.15 -21.54
CA ARG A 153 -5.67 -14.84 -22.04
C ARG A 153 -5.46 -13.37 -22.40
N ALA A 154 -6.09 -12.47 -21.61
CA ALA A 154 -6.08 -11.05 -21.94
C ALA A 154 -4.73 -10.37 -21.66
N PHE A 155 -3.89 -10.95 -20.80
CA PHE A 155 -2.64 -10.33 -20.37
C PHE A 155 -1.44 -11.03 -21.00
N ASP A 156 -0.83 -10.38 -21.97
CA ASP A 156 0.36 -10.83 -22.69
C ASP A 156 1.66 -10.41 -21.95
N GLU A 157 2.81 -10.67 -22.58
CA GLU A 157 4.12 -10.29 -22.04
C GLU A 157 4.30 -8.77 -21.97
N ALA A 158 3.71 -8.00 -22.87
CA ALA A 158 3.77 -6.54 -22.85
C ALA A 158 2.98 -5.99 -21.64
N SER A 159 1.78 -6.51 -21.40
CA SER A 159 0.96 -6.21 -20.22
C SER A 159 1.70 -6.56 -18.93
N THR A 160 2.43 -7.69 -18.92
CA THR A 160 3.22 -8.12 -17.77
C THR A 160 4.38 -7.17 -17.49
N ARG A 161 5.12 -6.76 -18.51
CA ARG A 161 6.23 -5.79 -18.37
C ARG A 161 5.73 -4.45 -17.86
N LEU A 162 4.65 -3.95 -18.45
CA LEU A 162 4.01 -2.71 -18.04
C LEU A 162 3.52 -2.78 -16.59
N GLY A 163 2.82 -3.87 -16.23
CA GLY A 163 2.35 -4.10 -14.87
C GLY A 163 3.47 -4.11 -13.84
N ARG A 164 4.61 -4.73 -14.16
CA ARG A 164 5.80 -4.74 -13.29
C ARG A 164 6.40 -3.35 -13.10
N LEU A 165 6.52 -2.55 -14.17
CA LEU A 165 7.00 -1.17 -14.07
C LEU A 165 6.04 -0.32 -13.24
N PHE A 166 4.74 -0.44 -13.51
CA PHE A 166 3.72 0.27 -12.75
C PHE A 166 3.74 -0.11 -11.26
N THR A 167 3.82 -1.41 -10.92
CA THR A 167 3.86 -1.84 -9.51
C THR A 167 5.11 -1.37 -8.78
N ALA A 168 6.24 -1.18 -9.45
CA ALA A 168 7.41 -0.56 -8.85
C ALA A 168 7.12 0.88 -8.41
N HIS A 169 6.45 1.68 -9.25
CA HIS A 169 6.03 3.04 -8.90
C HIS A 169 5.00 3.05 -7.76
N VAL A 170 4.02 2.16 -7.80
CA VAL A 170 3.03 2.00 -6.73
C VAL A 170 3.72 1.67 -5.40
N SER A 171 4.69 0.76 -5.39
CA SER A 171 5.42 0.37 -4.19
C SER A 171 6.18 1.54 -3.58
N LEU A 172 6.91 2.31 -4.40
CA LEU A 172 7.63 3.51 -3.96
C LEU A 172 6.69 4.57 -3.38
N ALA A 173 5.55 4.81 -4.04
CA ALA A 173 4.55 5.76 -3.56
C ALA A 173 3.92 5.31 -2.24
N LEU A 174 3.63 4.01 -2.08
CA LEU A 174 3.12 3.44 -0.83
C LEU A 174 4.12 3.56 0.32
N ASP A 175 5.42 3.33 0.05
CA ASP A 175 6.48 3.51 1.05
C ASP A 175 6.56 4.96 1.50
N SER A 176 6.58 5.89 0.55
CA SER A 176 6.60 7.32 0.81
C SER A 176 5.37 7.79 1.60
N ALA A 177 4.17 7.36 1.22
CA ALA A 177 2.93 7.70 1.91
C ALA A 177 2.90 7.11 3.34
N THR A 178 3.41 5.89 3.54
CA THR A 178 3.51 5.25 4.85
C THR A 178 4.44 6.03 5.78
N VAL A 179 5.61 6.42 5.28
CA VAL A 179 6.57 7.23 6.07
C VAL A 179 5.97 8.59 6.45
N ARG A 180 5.29 9.26 5.50
CA ARG A 180 4.61 10.54 5.78
C ARG A 180 3.53 10.40 6.85
N GLU A 181 2.71 9.34 6.77
CA GLU A 181 1.66 9.08 7.77
C GLU A 181 2.26 8.81 9.16
N GLN A 182 3.31 8.00 9.24
CA GLN A 182 4.02 7.73 10.49
C GLN A 182 4.65 8.99 11.09
N LEU A 183 5.29 9.83 10.27
CA LEU A 183 5.89 11.09 10.72
C LEU A 183 4.81 12.05 11.23
N THR A 184 3.70 12.19 10.51
CA THR A 184 2.59 13.05 10.91
C THR A 184 1.97 12.58 12.23
N GLU A 185 1.79 11.28 12.43
CA GLU A 185 1.28 10.71 13.67
C GLU A 185 2.27 10.89 14.84
N ALA A 186 3.58 10.75 14.58
CA ALA A 186 4.60 11.02 15.59
C ALA A 186 4.61 12.49 16.03
N MET A 187 4.47 13.44 15.09
CA MET A 187 4.36 14.86 15.39
C MET A 187 3.12 15.16 16.22
N ARG A 188 1.94 14.65 15.81
CA ARG A 188 0.69 14.82 16.58
C ARG A 188 0.79 14.26 17.99
N THR A 189 1.43 13.10 18.13
CA THR A 189 1.66 12.47 19.44
C THR A 189 2.57 13.32 20.30
N ARG A 190 3.66 13.86 19.75
CA ARG A 190 4.57 14.77 20.46
C ARG A 190 3.86 16.04 20.92
N ASP A 191 3.10 16.66 20.04
CA ASP A 191 2.36 17.89 20.35
C ASP A 191 1.37 17.64 21.49
N LEU A 192 0.62 16.52 21.42
CA LEU A 192 -0.36 16.14 22.45
C LEU A 192 0.30 15.89 23.82
N ILE A 193 1.45 15.21 23.84
CA ILE A 193 2.23 14.99 25.06
C ILE A 193 2.75 16.32 25.60
N GLY A 194 3.23 17.22 24.74
CA GLY A 194 3.68 18.55 25.12
C GLY A 194 2.57 19.39 25.77
N GLN A 195 1.36 19.38 25.20
CA GLN A 195 0.20 20.05 25.77
C GLN A 195 -0.16 19.48 27.15
N ALA A 196 -0.22 18.16 27.29
CA ALA A 196 -0.50 17.51 28.57
C ALA A 196 0.57 17.83 29.62
N THR A 197 1.84 17.86 29.22
CA THR A 197 2.96 18.25 30.09
C THR A 197 2.78 19.70 30.56
N GLY A 198 2.46 20.64 29.67
CA GLY A 198 2.21 22.04 30.03
C GLY A 198 1.06 22.22 31.00
N ILE A 199 -0.04 21.46 30.84
CA ILE A 199 -1.18 21.47 31.78
C ILE A 199 -0.77 20.96 33.16
N LEU A 200 0.06 19.90 33.22
CA LEU A 200 0.53 19.38 34.50
C LEU A 200 1.52 20.34 35.19
N MET A 201 2.38 21.00 34.43
CA MET A 201 3.28 22.03 34.97
C MET A 201 2.47 23.15 35.67
N GLU A 202 1.44 23.66 35.02
CA GLU A 202 0.60 24.73 35.57
C GLU A 202 -0.20 24.26 36.76
N ARG A 203 -0.85 23.09 36.70
CA ARG A 203 -1.71 22.60 37.79
C ARG A 203 -0.97 22.11 39.03
N MET A 204 0.26 21.63 38.88
CA MET A 204 1.03 21.03 39.96
C MET A 204 2.22 21.90 40.43
N ASP A 205 2.43 23.02 39.74
CA ASP A 205 3.57 23.95 40.01
C ASP A 205 4.90 23.23 39.98
N ILE A 206 5.16 22.42 38.94
CA ILE A 206 6.36 21.60 38.71
C ILE A 206 7.02 21.93 37.38
N ASP A 207 8.28 21.54 37.22
CA ASP A 207 8.98 21.75 35.96
C ASP A 207 8.58 20.75 34.88
N ALA A 208 9.04 20.99 33.64
CA ALA A 208 8.69 20.17 32.47
C ALA A 208 9.19 18.72 32.58
N ALA A 209 10.33 18.50 33.22
CA ALA A 209 10.90 17.16 33.40
C ALA A 209 10.07 16.36 34.41
N GLU A 210 9.72 16.97 35.53
CA GLU A 210 8.88 16.37 36.57
C GLU A 210 7.45 16.09 36.06
N ALA A 211 6.89 17.01 35.28
CA ALA A 211 5.56 16.85 34.66
C ALA A 211 5.55 15.67 33.65
N PHE A 212 6.56 15.59 32.80
CA PHE A 212 6.70 14.48 31.85
C PHE A 212 6.91 13.14 32.57
N GLU A 213 7.78 13.11 33.61
CA GLU A 213 7.99 11.90 34.39
C GLU A 213 6.71 11.43 35.11
N SER A 214 5.93 12.37 35.63
CA SER A 214 4.62 12.10 36.25
C SER A 214 3.64 11.48 35.23
N LEU A 215 3.61 12.01 34.01
CA LEU A 215 2.80 11.48 32.92
C LEU A 215 3.22 10.04 32.56
N VAL A 216 4.54 9.78 32.47
CA VAL A 216 5.09 8.43 32.17
C VAL A 216 4.74 7.45 33.30
N LYS A 217 4.94 7.82 34.56
CA LYS A 217 4.60 6.98 35.72
C LYS A 217 3.12 6.65 35.78
N ALA A 218 2.25 7.61 35.50
CA ALA A 218 0.80 7.40 35.44
C ALA A 218 0.41 6.44 34.29
N SER A 219 0.96 6.63 33.10
CA SER A 219 0.76 5.75 31.94
C SER A 219 1.14 4.31 32.26
N GLN A 220 2.29 4.09 32.92
CA GLN A 220 2.74 2.76 33.32
C GLN A 220 1.87 2.13 34.40
N ARG A 221 1.47 2.91 35.42
CA ARG A 221 0.60 2.44 36.50
C ARG A 221 -0.78 2.03 36.00
N GLU A 222 -1.34 2.78 35.06
CA GLU A 222 -2.67 2.50 34.48
C GLU A 222 -2.63 1.54 33.33
N ASN A 223 -1.42 1.14 32.86
CA ASN A 223 -1.19 0.28 31.69
C ASN A 223 -1.90 0.82 30.41
N ILE A 224 -1.88 2.12 30.22
CA ILE A 224 -2.40 2.78 29.01
C ILE A 224 -1.27 3.47 28.26
N LYS A 225 -1.43 3.63 26.96
CA LYS A 225 -0.42 4.31 26.14
C LYS A 225 -0.27 5.77 26.58
N LEU A 226 0.96 6.27 26.63
CA LEU A 226 1.29 7.63 27.03
C LEU A 226 0.45 8.68 26.25
N ARG A 227 0.31 8.49 24.94
CA ARG A 227 -0.52 9.36 24.08
C ARG A 227 -2.00 9.39 24.47
N ASP A 228 -2.54 8.24 24.94
CA ASP A 228 -3.96 8.12 25.29
C ASP A 228 -4.23 8.79 26.63
N LEU A 229 -3.25 8.70 27.58
CA LEU A 229 -3.30 9.47 28.82
C LEU A 229 -3.17 10.96 28.56
N ALA A 230 -2.22 11.38 27.72
CA ALA A 230 -2.04 12.77 27.32
C ALA A 230 -3.35 13.37 26.74
N ARG A 231 -4.01 12.60 25.85
CA ARG A 231 -5.30 13.01 25.27
C ARG A 231 -6.37 13.23 26.35
N ARG A 232 -6.52 12.31 27.30
CA ARG A 232 -7.46 12.47 28.42
C ARG A 232 -7.23 13.73 29.24
N ILE A 233 -5.96 14.08 29.50
CA ILE A 233 -5.61 15.29 30.25
C ILE A 233 -5.99 16.54 29.45
N VAL A 234 -5.66 16.59 28.16
CA VAL A 234 -5.96 17.70 27.27
C VAL A 234 -7.48 17.86 27.11
N ASP A 235 -8.20 16.78 26.87
CA ASP A 235 -9.67 16.80 26.72
C ASP A 235 -10.37 17.26 28.00
N ALA A 236 -9.91 16.79 29.17
CA ALA A 236 -10.42 17.22 30.47
C ALA A 236 -10.17 18.70 30.75
N ASN A 237 -9.04 19.25 30.28
CA ASN A 237 -8.72 20.67 30.43
C ASN A 237 -9.57 21.56 29.52
N ASN A 238 -9.91 21.08 28.32
CA ASN A 238 -10.71 21.82 27.35
C ASN A 238 -12.22 21.80 27.70
N ALA A 239 -12.66 20.91 28.61
CA ALA A 239 -14.05 20.79 29.05
C ALA A 239 -14.39 21.66 30.29
N THR A 240 -13.35 22.32 30.83
CA THR A 240 -13.47 23.22 32.00
C THR A 240 -13.43 24.65 31.55
#